data_e95284d49f4e237c94db15e3fabed997
#
_entry.id   e95284d49f4e237c94db15e3fabed997
#
_cell.length_a   1.000
_cell.length_b   1.000
_cell.length_c   1.000
_cell.angle_alpha   90.00
_cell.angle_beta   90.00
_cell.angle_gamma   90.00
#
_symmetry.space_group_name_H-M   'P 1'
#
loop_
_entity.id
_entity.type
_entity.pdbx_description
1 polymer ?
#
loop_
_entity_poly.entity_id
_entity_poly.type
_entity_poly.pdbx_seq_one_letter_code
_entity_poly.pdbx_strand_id
1 'polypeptide(L)'
;MEAAEVEAVFVAAGKALSLVWLTEPGGRYRIMEPYVLFVSATGKRLFQCYQVGGYSAGGVLRGWKNLEVEAFDGAQIVDQRFTPRADYNPFNEQMFPEVVFAVPTSDGRQRVANVV
;
A
#
# COMPACT_ATOMS: atom_id res chain seq x y z
N MET A 1 4.11 -14.85 8.10
CA MET A 1 2.85 -14.07 8.24
C MET A 1 1.88 -14.45 7.14
N GLU A 2 0.64 -14.69 7.49
CA GLU A 2 -0.41 -14.91 6.49
C GLU A 2 -0.73 -13.62 5.75
N ALA A 3 -1.25 -13.74 4.52
CA ALA A 3 -1.63 -12.58 3.71
C ALA A 3 -2.58 -11.63 4.44
N ALA A 4 -3.57 -12.18 5.15
CA ALA A 4 -4.52 -11.37 5.92
C ALA A 4 -3.84 -10.55 7.02
N GLU A 5 -2.79 -11.08 7.64
CA GLU A 5 -2.01 -10.36 8.65
C GLU A 5 -1.18 -9.24 8.01
N VAL A 6 -0.59 -9.50 6.85
CA VAL A 6 0.16 -8.48 6.09
C VAL A 6 -0.78 -7.32 5.72
N GLU A 7 -1.97 -7.64 5.22
CA GLU A 7 -2.99 -6.64 4.91
C GLU A 7 -3.39 -5.82 6.13
N ALA A 8 -3.60 -6.48 7.28
CA ALA A 8 -3.98 -5.79 8.51
C ALA A 8 -2.93 -4.79 8.97
N VAL A 9 -1.65 -5.14 8.86
CA VAL A 9 -0.55 -4.23 9.20
C VAL A 9 -0.50 -3.05 8.24
N PHE A 10 -0.65 -3.31 6.93
CA PHE A 10 -0.69 -2.26 5.91
C PHE A 10 -1.83 -1.27 6.19
N VAL A 11 -3.03 -1.76 6.48
CA VAL A 11 -4.20 -0.93 6.78
C VAL A 11 -3.97 -0.11 8.04
N ALA A 12 -3.44 -0.73 9.10
CA ALA A 12 -3.13 -0.02 10.35
C ALA A 12 -2.11 1.09 10.13
N ALA A 13 -1.07 0.83 9.34
CA ALA A 13 -0.08 1.84 8.97
C ALA A 13 -0.73 3.00 8.20
N GLY A 14 -1.59 2.69 7.22
CA GLY A 14 -2.30 3.70 6.45
C GLY A 14 -3.22 4.57 7.31
N LYS A 15 -3.96 3.96 8.22
CA LYS A 15 -4.82 4.70 9.16
C LYS A 15 -4.03 5.64 10.05
N ALA A 16 -2.82 5.25 10.42
CA ALA A 16 -1.92 6.06 11.26
C ALA A 16 -1.10 7.06 10.44
N LEU A 17 -1.17 7.03 9.11
CA LEU A 17 -0.28 7.78 8.22
C LEU A 17 1.20 7.53 8.56
N SER A 18 1.51 6.27 8.82
CA SER A 18 2.87 5.81 9.13
C SER A 18 3.41 4.99 7.97
N LEU A 19 4.73 4.98 7.82
CA LEU A 19 5.39 4.10 6.86
C LEU A 19 5.18 2.65 7.25
N VAL A 20 5.25 1.76 6.26
CA VAL A 20 5.19 0.32 6.45
C VAL A 20 6.43 -0.32 5.85
N TRP A 21 6.97 -1.31 6.52
CA TRP A 21 8.09 -2.12 6.08
C TRP A 21 7.51 -3.45 5.62
N LEU A 22 7.57 -3.72 4.29
CA LEU A 22 7.08 -4.97 3.70
C LEU A 22 8.28 -5.87 3.38
N THR A 23 8.20 -7.13 3.79
CA THR A 23 9.28 -8.10 3.61
C THR A 23 8.86 -9.20 2.63
N GLU A 24 9.71 -9.44 1.63
CA GLU A 24 9.52 -10.54 0.67
C GLU A 24 10.14 -11.82 1.23
N PRO A 25 9.69 -13.00 0.78
CA PRO A 25 10.40 -14.25 1.07
C PRO A 25 11.87 -14.12 0.69
N GLY A 26 12.76 -14.57 1.58
CA GLY A 26 14.20 -14.41 1.40
C GLY A 26 14.78 -13.17 2.06
N GLY A 27 13.94 -12.30 2.62
CA GLY A 27 14.38 -11.20 3.49
C GLY A 27 14.54 -9.85 2.83
N ARG A 28 14.37 -9.75 1.50
CA ARG A 28 14.35 -8.41 0.87
C ARG A 28 13.17 -7.62 1.38
N TYR A 29 13.36 -6.31 1.57
CA TYR A 29 12.33 -5.46 2.14
C TYR A 29 12.15 -4.18 1.34
N ARG A 30 10.96 -3.60 1.47
CA ARG A 30 10.60 -2.29 0.90
C ARG A 30 10.02 -1.42 2.00
N ILE A 31 10.40 -0.15 2.02
CA ILE A 31 9.82 0.84 2.94
C ILE A 31 8.88 1.72 2.12
N MET A 32 7.62 1.77 2.53
CA MET A 32 6.52 2.32 1.73
C MET A 32 5.68 3.31 2.51
N GLU A 33 5.16 4.31 1.79
CA GLU A 33 3.98 5.04 2.22
C GLU A 33 2.77 4.22 1.75
N PRO A 34 1.92 3.71 2.67
CA PRO A 34 0.76 2.90 2.29
C PRO A 34 -0.42 3.78 1.85
N TYR A 35 -1.04 3.47 0.71
CA TYR A 35 -2.14 4.28 0.18
C TYR A 35 -3.43 3.50 -0.02
N VAL A 36 -3.43 2.43 -0.80
CA VAL A 36 -4.66 1.70 -1.15
C VAL A 36 -4.43 0.20 -1.06
N LEU A 37 -5.38 -0.50 -0.47
CA LEU A 37 -5.54 -1.96 -0.61
C LEU A 37 -6.75 -2.17 -1.51
N PHE A 38 -6.55 -2.82 -2.65
CA PHE A 38 -7.61 -2.96 -3.64
C PHE A 38 -7.58 -4.32 -4.33
N VAL A 39 -8.68 -4.65 -4.98
CA VAL A 39 -8.80 -5.85 -5.81
C VAL A 39 -8.84 -5.40 -7.26
N SER A 40 -7.95 -5.95 -8.09
CA SER A 40 -7.87 -5.62 -9.51
C SER A 40 -9.02 -6.23 -10.29
N ALA A 41 -9.16 -5.83 -11.56
CA ALA A 41 -10.18 -6.38 -12.46
C ALA A 41 -10.04 -7.90 -12.65
N THR A 42 -8.85 -8.46 -12.45
CA THR A 42 -8.59 -9.90 -12.53
C THR A 42 -8.73 -10.63 -11.20
N GLY A 43 -9.15 -9.93 -10.14
CA GLY A 43 -9.37 -10.52 -8.82
C GLY A 43 -8.14 -10.60 -7.94
N LYS A 44 -7.02 -10.00 -8.32
CA LYS A 44 -5.81 -9.99 -7.50
C LYS A 44 -5.88 -8.89 -6.44
N ARG A 45 -5.41 -9.21 -5.24
CA ARG A 45 -5.31 -8.25 -4.15
C ARG A 45 -3.96 -7.55 -4.23
N LEU A 46 -3.99 -6.21 -4.26
CA LEU A 46 -2.81 -5.40 -4.51
C LEU A 46 -2.73 -4.25 -3.51
N PHE A 47 -1.49 -3.86 -3.21
CA PHE A 47 -1.18 -2.62 -2.50
C PHE A 47 -0.77 -1.56 -3.52
N GLN A 48 -1.37 -0.38 -3.46
CA GLN A 48 -0.75 0.82 -4.03
C GLN A 48 0.00 1.53 -2.92
N CYS A 49 1.26 1.81 -3.16
CA CYS A 49 2.12 2.50 -2.22
C CYS A 49 3.16 3.34 -2.96
N TYR A 50 3.79 4.26 -2.24
CA TYR A 50 4.92 5.01 -2.76
C TYR A 50 6.18 4.53 -2.04
N GLN A 51 7.13 3.97 -2.77
CA GLN A 51 8.35 3.43 -2.17
C GLN A 51 9.34 4.54 -1.86
N VAL A 52 9.84 4.54 -0.62
CA VAL A 52 10.81 5.53 -0.16
C VAL A 52 12.15 4.90 0.21
N GLY A 53 12.22 3.59 0.32
CA GLY A 53 13.47 2.90 0.64
C GLY A 53 13.38 1.40 0.40
N GLY A 54 14.51 0.72 0.62
CA GLY A 54 14.60 -0.73 0.46
C GLY A 54 14.88 -1.18 -0.96
N TYR A 55 14.53 -2.43 -1.25
CA TYR A 55 14.83 -3.10 -2.52
C TYR A 55 13.86 -2.69 -3.62
N SER A 56 14.39 -2.52 -4.85
CA SER A 56 13.58 -2.34 -6.05
C SER A 56 14.22 -3.10 -7.21
N ALA A 57 13.46 -4.01 -7.81
CA ALA A 57 13.95 -4.87 -8.90
C ALA A 57 14.29 -4.07 -10.16
N GLY A 58 13.61 -2.96 -10.42
CA GLY A 58 13.79 -2.18 -11.63
C GLY A 58 14.87 -1.11 -11.55
N GLY A 59 15.61 -1.02 -10.45
CA GLY A 59 16.62 0.02 -10.25
C GLY A 59 16.06 1.39 -9.90
N VAL A 60 14.75 1.60 -10.03
CA VAL A 60 14.07 2.84 -9.59
C VAL A 60 13.62 2.63 -8.16
N LEU A 61 14.32 3.26 -7.22
CA LEU A 61 14.07 3.06 -5.80
C LEU A 61 12.78 3.73 -5.36
N ARG A 62 12.64 5.02 -5.68
CA ARG A 62 11.50 5.82 -5.24
C ARG A 62 10.42 5.87 -6.30
N GLY A 63 9.16 5.84 -5.88
CA GLY A 63 8.05 6.02 -6.78
C GLY A 63 6.82 5.19 -6.45
N TRP A 64 5.78 5.44 -7.20
CA TRP A 64 4.52 4.70 -7.10
C TRP A 64 4.71 3.25 -7.53
N LYS A 65 4.16 2.33 -6.72
CA LYS A 65 4.21 0.89 -6.97
C LYS A 65 2.83 0.29 -6.74
N ASN A 66 2.45 -0.66 -7.60
CA ASN A 66 1.33 -1.55 -7.36
C ASN A 66 1.91 -2.94 -7.18
N LEU A 67 1.77 -3.51 -5.98
CA LEU A 67 2.43 -4.75 -5.60
C LEU A 67 1.42 -5.76 -5.09
N GLU A 68 1.56 -7.01 -5.51
CA GLU A 68 0.66 -8.07 -5.05
C GLU A 68 0.86 -8.32 -3.56
N VAL A 69 -0.25 -8.44 -2.83
CA VAL A 69 -0.21 -8.76 -1.38
C VAL A 69 0.56 -10.05 -1.15
N GLU A 70 0.35 -11.05 -2.01
CA GLU A 70 0.99 -12.37 -1.87
C GLU A 70 2.50 -12.36 -2.09
N ALA A 71 3.06 -11.26 -2.60
CA ALA A 71 4.52 -11.13 -2.73
C ALA A 71 5.23 -10.99 -1.39
N PHE A 72 4.50 -10.74 -0.30
CA PHE A 72 5.08 -10.43 1.00
C PHE A 72 4.69 -11.47 2.04
N ASP A 73 5.65 -11.85 2.87
CA ASP A 73 5.44 -12.74 4.01
C ASP A 73 5.64 -12.03 5.35
N GLY A 74 5.92 -10.74 5.34
CA GLY A 74 6.06 -9.94 6.54
C GLY A 74 5.67 -8.49 6.34
N ALA A 75 5.20 -7.85 7.41
CA ALA A 75 4.88 -6.43 7.43
C ALA A 75 5.07 -5.88 8.84
N GLN A 76 5.53 -4.64 8.94
CA GLN A 76 5.76 -3.97 10.20
C GLN A 76 5.53 -2.47 10.03
N ILE A 77 4.81 -1.87 10.97
CA ILE A 77 4.64 -0.42 11.00
C ILE A 77 5.97 0.22 11.43
N VAL A 78 6.39 1.24 10.68
CA VAL A 78 7.56 2.03 11.01
C VAL A 78 7.09 3.31 11.73
N ASP A 79 7.75 3.65 12.84
CA ASP A 79 7.41 4.85 13.62
C ASP A 79 7.94 6.11 12.93
N GLN A 80 7.42 6.36 11.73
CA GLN A 80 7.69 7.56 10.94
C GLN A 80 6.44 7.90 10.14
N ARG A 81 5.97 9.14 10.28
CA ARG A 81 4.76 9.61 9.64
C ARG A 81 5.03 10.15 8.24
N PHE A 82 4.00 10.14 7.39
CA PHE A 82 4.05 10.78 6.08
C PHE A 82 2.78 11.60 5.86
N THR A 83 2.87 12.54 4.94
CA THR A 83 1.71 13.29 4.45
C THR A 83 1.33 12.75 3.08
N PRO A 84 0.06 12.44 2.81
CA PRO A 84 -0.35 11.97 1.50
C PRO A 84 0.11 12.90 0.38
N ARG A 85 0.65 12.34 -0.69
CA ARG A 85 1.20 13.10 -1.81
C ARG A 85 0.09 13.77 -2.60
N ALA A 86 0.39 14.95 -3.16
CA ALA A 86 -0.60 15.74 -3.90
C ALA A 86 -1.10 15.04 -5.17
N ASP A 87 -0.27 14.18 -5.77
CA ASP A 87 -0.63 13.42 -6.98
C ASP A 87 -1.35 12.09 -6.68
N TYR A 88 -1.55 11.75 -5.41
CA TYR A 88 -2.32 10.58 -5.02
C TYR A 88 -3.79 10.75 -5.40
N ASN A 89 -4.33 9.80 -6.18
CA ASN A 89 -5.72 9.84 -6.62
C ASN A 89 -6.38 8.47 -6.43
N PRO A 90 -7.13 8.26 -5.32
CA PRO A 90 -7.83 7.00 -5.09
C PRO A 90 -9.13 6.89 -5.88
N PHE A 91 -9.55 7.91 -6.62
CA PHE A 91 -10.86 7.98 -7.28
C PHE A 91 -10.84 7.43 -8.70
N ASN A 92 -9.69 6.97 -9.20
CA ASN A 92 -9.59 6.34 -10.50
C ASN A 92 -10.19 4.93 -10.45
N GLU A 93 -11.43 4.78 -10.92
CA GLU A 93 -12.16 3.51 -10.85
C GLU A 93 -11.62 2.45 -11.80
N GLN A 94 -10.89 2.85 -12.85
CA GLN A 94 -10.24 1.88 -13.73
C GLN A 94 -9.05 1.22 -13.05
N MET A 95 -8.27 2.00 -12.30
CA MET A 95 -7.15 1.48 -11.53
C MET A 95 -7.62 0.75 -10.28
N PHE A 96 -8.65 1.28 -9.60
CA PHE A 96 -9.15 0.75 -8.34
C PHE A 96 -10.63 0.39 -8.48
N PRO A 97 -10.97 -0.72 -9.18
CA PRO A 97 -12.38 -1.08 -9.35
C PRO A 97 -13.04 -1.48 -8.04
N GLU A 98 -12.30 -2.14 -7.15
CA GLU A 98 -12.79 -2.55 -5.84
C GLU A 98 -11.77 -2.15 -4.78
N VAL A 99 -12.18 -1.32 -3.82
CA VAL A 99 -11.31 -0.79 -2.77
C VAL A 99 -11.69 -1.42 -1.43
N VAL A 100 -10.70 -2.00 -0.76
CA VAL A 100 -10.83 -2.53 0.61
C VAL A 100 -10.52 -1.43 1.61
N PHE A 101 -9.47 -0.65 1.34
CA PHE A 101 -9.03 0.45 2.20
C PHE A 101 -8.31 1.48 1.34
N ALA A 102 -8.52 2.76 1.63
CA ALA A 102 -7.81 3.86 1.00
C ALA A 102 -7.52 4.95 2.03
N VAL A 103 -6.31 5.47 2.00
CA VAL A 103 -5.91 6.64 2.78
C VAL A 103 -6.65 7.88 2.22
N PRO A 104 -7.09 8.84 3.06
CA PRO A 104 -7.62 10.10 2.56
C PRO A 104 -6.59 10.88 1.74
N THR A 105 -7.05 11.67 0.78
CA THR A 105 -6.17 12.57 0.04
C THR A 105 -5.64 13.68 0.96
N SER A 106 -4.61 14.39 0.49
CA SER A 106 -4.01 15.48 1.28
C SER A 106 -4.99 16.62 1.58
N ASP A 107 -6.02 16.79 0.74
CA ASP A 107 -7.10 17.78 0.96
C ASP A 107 -8.32 17.18 1.68
N GLY A 108 -8.20 15.96 2.23
CA GLY A 108 -9.21 15.35 3.10
C GLY A 108 -10.33 14.60 2.42
N ARG A 109 -10.25 14.36 1.10
CA ARG A 109 -11.28 13.58 0.41
C ARG A 109 -11.04 12.09 0.63
N GLN A 110 -12.13 11.34 0.81
CA GLN A 110 -12.10 9.92 1.13
C GLN A 110 -12.74 9.08 0.03
N ARG A 111 -12.00 8.10 -0.51
CA ARG A 111 -12.59 7.04 -1.32
C ARG A 111 -13.26 6.03 -0.40
N VAL A 112 -14.56 5.82 -0.58
CA VAL A 112 -15.31 4.83 0.23
C VAL A 112 -14.93 3.42 -0.22
N ALA A 113 -14.63 2.55 0.75
CA ALA A 113 -14.38 1.14 0.50
C ALA A 113 -15.66 0.46 0.00
N ASN A 114 -15.54 -0.38 -1.03
CA ASN A 114 -16.66 -1.12 -1.62
C ASN A 114 -16.45 -2.63 -1.61
N VAL A 115 -15.41 -3.10 -0.91
CA VAL A 115 -15.11 -4.52 -0.69
C VAL A 115 -14.73 -4.72 0.77
N VAL A 116 -15.15 -5.84 1.34
CA VAL A 116 -14.82 -6.21 2.72
C VAL A 116 -13.59 -7.11 2.79
#